data_bd9da108ed5fff1128b168148e27166d
#
_entry.id   bd9da108ed5fff1128b168148e27166d
#
_cell.length_a   1.000
_cell.length_b   1.000
_cell.length_c   1.000
_cell.angle_alpha   90.00
_cell.angle_beta   90.00
_cell.angle_gamma   90.00
#
_symmetry.space_group_name_H-M   'P 1'
#
loop_
_entity.id
_entity.type
_entity.pdbx_description
1 polymer ?
#
loop_
_entity_poly.entity_id
_entity_poly.type
_entity_poly.pdbx_seq_one_letter_code
_entity_poly.pdbx_strand_id
1 'polypeptide(L)'
;MSLVTIIDYGAGNLHSAAKAFQRMADEIGGISVEVTSDPERVRSADRIMLPGVGAFADCKAGLDAVPGMVEMLEEKVIRGGTPFLGVCVGMQLMATEGREKAVTPGLGWISGAVERIRPNVPGLKIPHMGWNTLTFTRPHELFEGIPDGPDGLHAYFVHSYHLVTDDPSTCVATTDYGGAVTACVARDNLFGAQFHPEKSQTLGLRLIGNFLRWTP
;
A
#
# COMPACT_ATOMS: atom_id res chain seq x y z
N MET A 1 21.18 8.81 -9.68
CA MET A 1 19.94 9.45 -9.23
C MET A 1 18.88 8.36 -9.25
N SER A 2 18.28 8.05 -8.11
CA SER A 2 17.29 6.97 -8.03
C SER A 2 15.93 7.48 -8.51
N LEU A 3 15.19 6.64 -9.24
CA LEU A 3 13.87 6.97 -9.78
C LEU A 3 12.78 6.21 -9.01
N VAL A 4 11.81 6.95 -8.50
CA VAL A 4 10.58 6.39 -7.91
C VAL A 4 9.42 6.69 -8.83
N THR A 5 8.69 5.67 -9.25
CA THR A 5 7.48 5.86 -10.06
C THR A 5 6.22 5.60 -9.26
N ILE A 6 5.26 6.48 -9.43
CA ILE A 6 3.88 6.33 -8.95
C ILE A 6 3.03 6.00 -10.16
N ILE A 7 2.38 4.84 -10.14
CA ILE A 7 1.61 4.36 -11.28
C ILE A 7 0.29 5.11 -11.39
N ASP A 8 0.05 5.71 -12.55
CA ASP A 8 -1.25 6.29 -12.94
C ASP A 8 -2.00 5.29 -13.82
N TYR A 9 -3.03 4.69 -13.28
CA TYR A 9 -3.95 3.81 -14.00
C TYR A 9 -5.41 4.28 -13.88
N GLY A 10 -5.60 5.59 -13.64
CA GLY A 10 -6.92 6.20 -13.50
C GLY A 10 -7.54 6.07 -12.11
N ALA A 11 -6.82 5.50 -11.12
CA ALA A 11 -7.30 5.39 -9.73
C ALA A 11 -6.20 5.84 -8.75
N GLY A 12 -6.60 6.55 -7.69
CA GLY A 12 -5.67 6.99 -6.65
C GLY A 12 -5.65 8.51 -6.46
N ASN A 13 -5.17 8.92 -5.29
CA ASN A 13 -4.93 10.32 -4.98
C ASN A 13 -3.51 10.72 -5.40
N LEU A 14 -3.26 10.68 -6.73
CA LEU A 14 -1.94 10.86 -7.34
C LEU A 14 -1.26 12.16 -6.92
N HIS A 15 -2.01 13.27 -6.89
CA HIS A 15 -1.45 14.58 -6.56
C HIS A 15 -0.90 14.64 -5.13
N SER A 16 -1.67 14.15 -4.15
CA SER A 16 -1.23 14.13 -2.75
C SER A 16 -0.08 13.14 -2.54
N ALA A 17 -0.15 11.97 -3.18
CA ALA A 17 0.93 10.99 -3.13
C ALA A 17 2.23 11.58 -3.73
N ALA A 18 2.17 12.14 -4.93
CA ALA A 18 3.33 12.75 -5.59
C ALA A 18 3.96 13.85 -4.73
N LYS A 19 3.15 14.74 -4.14
CA LYS A 19 3.66 15.79 -3.24
C LYS A 19 4.36 15.24 -2.00
N ALA A 20 3.79 14.21 -1.36
CA ALA A 20 4.39 13.61 -0.17
C ALA A 20 5.71 12.89 -0.50
N PHE A 21 5.74 12.14 -1.61
CA PHE A 21 6.96 11.49 -2.10
C PHE A 21 8.03 12.49 -2.52
N GLN A 22 7.65 13.54 -3.28
CA GLN A 22 8.58 14.59 -3.70
C GLN A 22 9.19 15.31 -2.50
N ARG A 23 8.38 15.66 -1.50
CA ARG A 23 8.88 16.27 -0.26
C ARG A 23 9.97 15.41 0.39
N MET A 24 9.72 14.10 0.56
CA MET A 24 10.68 13.20 1.18
C MET A 24 11.91 12.97 0.28
N ALA A 25 11.72 12.92 -1.02
CA ALA A 25 12.81 12.83 -2.00
C ALA A 25 13.74 14.06 -1.93
N ASP A 26 13.16 15.25 -1.79
CA ASP A 26 13.92 16.50 -1.65
C ASP A 26 14.71 16.53 -0.33
N GLU A 27 14.10 16.07 0.79
CA GLU A 27 14.76 15.98 2.09
C GLU A 27 15.92 14.95 2.10
N ILE A 28 15.79 13.85 1.35
CA ILE A 28 16.82 12.80 1.26
C ILE A 28 17.92 13.19 0.26
N GLY A 29 17.52 13.79 -0.84
CA GLY A 29 18.39 14.12 -1.98
C GLY A 29 18.69 12.92 -2.89
N GLY A 30 19.00 13.21 -4.16
CA GLY A 30 19.39 12.20 -5.14
C GLY A 30 18.27 11.28 -5.66
N ILE A 31 17.00 11.61 -5.37
CA ILE A 31 15.82 10.83 -5.77
C ILE A 31 14.93 11.72 -6.65
N SER A 32 14.43 11.17 -7.75
CA SER A 32 13.38 11.78 -8.58
C SER A 32 12.08 11.01 -8.44
N VAL A 33 10.96 11.73 -8.47
CA VAL A 33 9.61 11.15 -8.40
C VAL A 33 8.89 11.43 -9.70
N GLU A 34 8.29 10.40 -10.28
CA GLU A 34 7.53 10.51 -11.53
C GLU A 34 6.18 9.83 -11.39
N VAL A 35 5.11 10.49 -11.85
CA VAL A 35 3.79 9.89 -12.00
C VAL A 35 3.62 9.52 -13.47
N THR A 36 3.35 8.26 -13.78
CA THR A 36 3.28 7.79 -15.16
C THR A 36 2.34 6.61 -15.34
N SER A 37 1.70 6.55 -16.51
CA SER A 37 0.95 5.39 -17.01
C SER A 37 1.75 4.57 -18.04
N ASP A 38 2.98 4.96 -18.34
CA ASP A 38 3.84 4.30 -19.32
C ASP A 38 4.62 3.14 -18.65
N PRO A 39 4.37 1.86 -19.03
CA PRO A 39 5.09 0.71 -18.49
C PRO A 39 6.61 0.79 -18.67
N GLU A 40 7.10 1.38 -19.76
CA GLU A 40 8.56 1.49 -19.99
C GLU A 40 9.20 2.50 -19.02
N ARG A 41 8.46 3.55 -18.63
CA ARG A 41 8.93 4.46 -17.58
C ARG A 41 8.95 3.75 -16.22
N VAL A 42 7.93 2.94 -15.91
CA VAL A 42 7.90 2.14 -14.68
C VAL A 42 9.00 1.07 -14.68
N ARG A 43 9.32 0.47 -15.85
CA ARG A 43 10.45 -0.48 -16.02
C ARG A 43 11.78 0.12 -15.59
N SER A 44 12.00 1.40 -15.83
CA SER A 44 13.23 2.09 -15.46
C SER A 44 13.33 2.52 -14.00
N ALA A 45 12.27 2.31 -13.21
CA ALA A 45 12.22 2.71 -11.80
C ALA A 45 13.09 1.84 -10.89
N ASP A 46 13.67 2.47 -9.87
CA ASP A 46 14.35 1.80 -8.78
C ASP A 46 13.37 1.44 -7.63
N ARG A 47 12.23 2.12 -7.56
CA ARG A 47 11.13 1.84 -6.63
C ARG A 47 9.80 2.15 -7.29
N ILE A 48 8.78 1.38 -6.95
CA ILE A 48 7.46 1.48 -7.56
C ILE A 48 6.39 1.64 -6.48
N MET A 49 5.50 2.62 -6.65
CA MET A 49 4.33 2.81 -5.80
C MET A 49 3.05 2.64 -6.61
N LEU A 50 2.16 1.76 -6.14
CA LEU A 50 0.83 1.55 -6.70
C LEU A 50 -0.22 2.13 -5.75
N PRO A 51 -0.83 3.27 -6.09
CA PRO A 51 -1.97 3.79 -5.34
C PRO A 51 -3.25 3.04 -5.70
N GLY A 52 -4.32 3.26 -4.95
CA GLY A 52 -5.65 2.81 -5.34
C GLY A 52 -6.71 3.42 -4.45
N VAL A 53 -7.82 3.86 -5.04
CA VAL A 53 -9.03 4.31 -4.33
C VAL A 53 -10.27 3.82 -5.07
N GLY A 54 -11.34 3.54 -4.32
CA GLY A 54 -12.58 3.03 -4.89
C GLY A 54 -12.75 1.54 -4.66
N ALA A 55 -13.45 0.85 -5.55
CA ALA A 55 -13.71 -0.56 -5.44
C ALA A 55 -12.54 -1.41 -5.99
N PHE A 56 -12.32 -2.57 -5.37
CA PHE A 56 -11.26 -3.50 -5.77
C PHE A 56 -11.32 -3.86 -7.26
N ALA A 57 -12.52 -4.25 -7.75
CA ALA A 57 -12.72 -4.66 -9.14
C ALA A 57 -12.44 -3.51 -10.13
N ASP A 58 -12.83 -2.29 -9.77
CA ASP A 58 -12.61 -1.11 -10.62
C ASP A 58 -11.12 -0.78 -10.73
N CYS A 59 -10.40 -0.84 -9.59
CA CYS A 59 -8.95 -0.65 -9.58
C CYS A 59 -8.22 -1.74 -10.36
N LYS A 60 -8.64 -3.01 -10.20
CA LYS A 60 -8.05 -4.11 -10.98
C LYS A 60 -8.27 -3.94 -12.47
N ALA A 61 -9.51 -3.63 -12.87
CA ALA A 61 -9.84 -3.37 -14.28
C ALA A 61 -9.06 -2.17 -14.86
N GLY A 62 -8.90 -1.11 -14.08
CA GLY A 62 -8.09 0.05 -14.48
C GLY A 62 -6.62 -0.30 -14.69
N LEU A 63 -6.04 -1.11 -13.81
CA LEU A 63 -4.66 -1.55 -13.94
C LEU A 63 -4.48 -2.49 -15.15
N ASP A 64 -5.41 -3.41 -15.38
CA ASP A 64 -5.40 -4.32 -16.52
C ASP A 64 -5.62 -3.60 -17.85
N ALA A 65 -6.29 -2.46 -17.84
CA ALA A 65 -6.53 -1.65 -19.03
C ALA A 65 -5.28 -0.90 -19.53
N VAL A 66 -4.22 -0.81 -18.71
CA VAL A 66 -2.94 -0.24 -19.15
C VAL A 66 -2.12 -1.34 -19.84
N PRO A 67 -1.97 -1.31 -21.17
CA PRO A 67 -1.32 -2.41 -21.91
C PRO A 67 0.12 -2.66 -21.44
N GLY A 68 0.43 -3.90 -21.06
CA GLY A 68 1.77 -4.32 -20.64
C GLY A 68 2.14 -3.94 -19.19
N MET A 69 1.28 -3.25 -18.44
CA MET A 69 1.61 -2.80 -17.08
C MET A 69 1.72 -3.97 -16.11
N VAL A 70 0.76 -4.89 -16.11
CA VAL A 70 0.76 -6.03 -15.19
C VAL A 70 1.95 -6.95 -15.47
N GLU A 71 2.23 -7.24 -16.73
CA GLU A 71 3.37 -8.06 -17.14
C GLU A 71 4.71 -7.41 -16.75
N MET A 72 4.81 -6.09 -16.91
CA MET A 72 5.99 -5.34 -16.50
C MET A 72 6.17 -5.35 -14.99
N LEU A 73 5.08 -5.19 -14.23
CA LEU A 73 5.13 -5.27 -12.77
C LEU A 73 5.56 -6.68 -12.31
N GLU A 74 5.04 -7.73 -12.93
CA GLU A 74 5.43 -9.10 -12.64
C GLU A 74 6.94 -9.34 -12.91
N GLU A 75 7.44 -8.83 -14.02
CA GLU A 75 8.86 -8.91 -14.38
C GLU A 75 9.73 -8.10 -13.41
N LYS A 76 9.38 -6.85 -13.18
CA LYS A 76 10.22 -5.89 -12.46
C LYS A 76 10.17 -6.10 -10.95
N VAL A 77 8.98 -6.35 -10.39
CA VAL A 77 8.74 -6.46 -8.96
C VAL A 77 8.98 -7.89 -8.48
N ILE A 78 8.31 -8.87 -9.09
CA ILE A 78 8.35 -10.24 -8.58
C ILE A 78 9.64 -10.96 -9.00
N ARG A 79 10.05 -10.85 -10.26
CA ARG A 79 11.26 -11.53 -10.75
C ARG A 79 12.52 -10.69 -10.50
N GLY A 80 12.40 -9.37 -10.58
CA GLY A 80 13.52 -8.44 -10.47
C GLY A 80 13.79 -7.92 -9.05
N GLY A 81 12.88 -8.14 -8.09
CA GLY A 81 13.08 -7.73 -6.70
C GLY A 81 13.02 -6.20 -6.48
N THR A 82 12.45 -5.43 -7.41
CA THR A 82 12.32 -3.98 -7.23
C THR A 82 11.39 -3.67 -6.05
N PRO A 83 11.80 -2.81 -5.09
CA PRO A 83 10.97 -2.42 -3.97
C PRO A 83 9.62 -1.86 -4.42
N PHE A 84 8.55 -2.41 -3.86
CA PHE A 84 7.18 -2.08 -4.23
C PHE A 84 6.37 -1.66 -3.00
N LEU A 85 5.59 -0.58 -3.14
CA LEU A 85 4.66 -0.09 -2.13
C LEU A 85 3.24 -0.01 -2.70
N GLY A 86 2.34 -0.88 -2.23
CA GLY A 86 0.90 -0.77 -2.48
C GLY A 86 0.23 0.09 -1.41
N VAL A 87 -0.63 1.05 -1.81
CA VAL A 87 -1.35 1.94 -0.88
C VAL A 87 -2.85 1.80 -1.03
N CYS A 88 -3.54 1.55 0.07
CA CYS A 88 -4.98 1.36 0.18
C CYS A 88 -5.46 0.23 -0.76
N VAL A 89 -6.25 0.51 -1.80
CA VAL A 89 -6.64 -0.52 -2.77
C VAL A 89 -5.42 -1.07 -3.53
N GLY A 90 -4.35 -0.28 -3.72
CA GLY A 90 -3.09 -0.77 -4.28
C GLY A 90 -2.43 -1.87 -3.43
N MET A 91 -2.51 -1.80 -2.09
CA MET A 91 -2.15 -2.92 -1.21
C MET A 91 -3.11 -4.10 -1.41
N GLN A 92 -4.41 -3.84 -1.47
CA GLN A 92 -5.42 -4.89 -1.62
C GLN A 92 -5.23 -5.67 -2.92
N LEU A 93 -4.85 -5.00 -4.02
CA LEU A 93 -4.58 -5.65 -5.31
C LEU A 93 -3.44 -6.68 -5.24
N MET A 94 -2.56 -6.62 -4.24
CA MET A 94 -1.53 -7.64 -4.03
C MET A 94 -2.10 -9.00 -3.61
N ALA A 95 -3.34 -9.05 -3.10
CA ALA A 95 -4.02 -10.28 -2.67
C ALA A 95 -4.25 -11.26 -3.82
N THR A 96 -4.56 -12.51 -3.48
CA THR A 96 -5.02 -13.51 -4.45
C THR A 96 -6.34 -13.10 -5.10
N GLU A 97 -7.26 -12.55 -4.29
CA GLU A 97 -8.58 -12.13 -4.77
C GLU A 97 -9.21 -11.06 -3.87
N GLY A 98 -10.16 -10.32 -4.43
CA GLY A 98 -11.08 -9.44 -3.69
C GLY A 98 -12.50 -9.97 -3.71
N ARG A 99 -13.18 -9.88 -2.55
CA ARG A 99 -14.57 -10.36 -2.34
C ARG A 99 -15.53 -9.22 -2.02
N GLU A 100 -15.45 -8.13 -2.78
CA GLU A 100 -16.28 -6.96 -2.49
C GLU A 100 -17.73 -7.14 -2.95
N LYS A 101 -17.97 -7.28 -4.24
CA LYS A 101 -19.30 -7.53 -4.85
C LYS A 101 -19.35 -8.88 -5.53
N ALA A 102 -18.26 -9.23 -6.16
CA ALA A 102 -17.99 -10.51 -6.80
C ALA A 102 -16.55 -10.90 -6.47
N VAL A 103 -16.20 -12.16 -6.67
CA VAL A 103 -14.81 -12.61 -6.57
C VAL A 103 -14.07 -12.06 -7.79
N THR A 104 -13.07 -11.24 -7.55
CA THR A 104 -12.22 -10.64 -8.57
C THR A 104 -10.77 -11.06 -8.31
N PRO A 105 -10.05 -11.66 -9.27
CA PRO A 105 -8.63 -11.99 -9.10
C PRO A 105 -7.80 -10.74 -8.82
N GLY A 106 -6.86 -10.82 -7.86
CA GLY A 106 -5.84 -9.83 -7.62
C GLY A 106 -4.57 -10.12 -8.41
N LEU A 107 -3.44 -9.58 -7.93
CA LEU A 107 -2.11 -9.87 -8.49
C LEU A 107 -1.53 -11.20 -7.96
N GLY A 108 -2.06 -11.74 -6.85
CA GLY A 108 -1.64 -13.02 -6.28
C GLY A 108 -0.26 -12.98 -5.61
N TRP A 109 0.22 -11.81 -5.23
CA TRP A 109 1.55 -11.64 -4.64
C TRP A 109 1.58 -11.91 -3.13
N ILE A 110 0.49 -11.68 -2.43
CA ILE A 110 0.27 -12.03 -1.03
C ILE A 110 -0.91 -12.99 -0.97
N SER A 111 -0.68 -14.21 -0.47
CA SER A 111 -1.77 -15.20 -0.33
C SER A 111 -2.81 -14.71 0.66
N GLY A 112 -4.06 -14.73 0.25
CA GLY A 112 -5.20 -14.25 1.03
C GLY A 112 -6.26 -13.56 0.19
N ALA A 113 -7.30 -13.10 0.87
CA ALA A 113 -8.44 -12.46 0.23
C ALA A 113 -8.77 -11.11 0.86
N VAL A 114 -9.23 -10.17 0.03
CA VAL A 114 -9.77 -8.90 0.52
C VAL A 114 -11.23 -9.10 0.92
N GLU A 115 -11.51 -8.94 2.20
CA GLU A 115 -12.81 -9.20 2.82
C GLU A 115 -13.35 -7.96 3.53
N ARG A 116 -14.68 -7.93 3.69
CA ARG A 116 -15.34 -6.84 4.40
C ARG A 116 -14.98 -6.86 5.88
N ILE A 117 -14.63 -5.71 6.43
CA ILE A 117 -14.42 -5.52 7.87
C ILE A 117 -15.71 -5.85 8.62
N ARG A 118 -15.60 -6.65 9.67
CA ARG A 118 -16.71 -7.04 10.54
C ARG A 118 -16.36 -6.74 11.99
N PRO A 119 -16.59 -5.50 12.46
CA PRO A 119 -16.32 -5.16 13.85
C PRO A 119 -17.14 -6.03 14.81
N ASN A 120 -16.51 -6.50 15.88
CA ASN A 120 -17.20 -7.26 16.93
C ASN A 120 -17.77 -6.35 18.05
N VAL A 121 -17.60 -5.03 17.92
CA VAL A 121 -18.11 -4.02 18.83
C VAL A 121 -19.35 -3.35 18.23
N PRO A 122 -20.51 -3.40 18.93
CA PRO A 122 -21.73 -2.73 18.45
C PRO A 122 -21.54 -1.23 18.27
N GLY A 123 -22.12 -0.69 17.21
CA GLY A 123 -22.13 0.76 16.94
C GLY A 123 -20.97 1.28 16.10
N LEU A 124 -19.93 0.48 15.86
CA LEU A 124 -18.89 0.87 14.90
C LEU A 124 -19.44 0.85 13.48
N LYS A 125 -19.19 1.93 12.76
CA LYS A 125 -19.69 2.12 11.38
C LYS A 125 -18.64 1.62 10.37
N ILE A 126 -19.11 1.10 9.24
CA ILE A 126 -18.29 0.86 8.06
C ILE A 126 -18.65 1.93 7.02
N PRO A 127 -17.64 2.58 6.43
CA PRO A 127 -16.19 2.32 6.46
C PRO A 127 -15.50 2.67 7.80
N HIS A 128 -14.38 1.99 8.10
CA HIS A 128 -13.37 2.47 9.02
C HIS A 128 -12.81 3.77 8.43
N MET A 129 -13.21 4.90 8.98
CA MET A 129 -12.83 6.24 8.48
C MET A 129 -12.32 7.08 9.64
N GLY A 130 -11.09 7.55 9.54
CA GLY A 130 -10.47 8.43 10.52
C GLY A 130 -9.04 8.03 10.88
N TRP A 131 -8.59 8.56 12.00
CA TRP A 131 -7.25 8.36 12.53
C TRP A 131 -7.24 7.20 13.51
N ASN A 132 -6.25 6.31 13.36
CA ASN A 132 -6.06 5.19 14.25
C ASN A 132 -4.59 4.84 14.39
N THR A 133 -4.22 4.18 15.48
CA THR A 133 -2.84 3.75 15.74
C THR A 133 -2.55 2.39 15.09
N LEU A 134 -1.27 2.08 14.97
CA LEU A 134 -0.79 0.79 14.47
C LEU A 134 -0.28 -0.06 15.65
N THR A 135 -0.45 -1.37 15.52
CA THR A 135 0.21 -2.36 16.37
C THR A 135 1.07 -3.22 15.46
N PHE A 136 2.38 -3.16 15.62
CA PHE A 136 3.31 -3.96 14.83
C PHE A 136 3.29 -5.41 15.30
N THR A 137 3.10 -6.34 14.37
CA THR A 137 3.12 -7.78 14.62
C THR A 137 4.52 -8.34 14.53
N ARG A 138 5.39 -7.67 13.79
CA ARG A 138 6.82 -7.97 13.69
C ARG A 138 7.61 -6.73 13.24
N PRO A 139 8.93 -6.67 13.51
CA PRO A 139 9.81 -5.62 13.00
C PRO A 139 9.84 -5.59 11.47
N HIS A 140 9.92 -4.38 10.90
CA HIS A 140 10.17 -4.14 9.49
C HIS A 140 10.88 -2.80 9.30
N GLU A 141 11.79 -2.71 8.32
CA GLU A 141 12.59 -1.50 8.06
C GLU A 141 11.73 -0.26 7.80
N LEU A 142 10.56 -0.42 7.14
CA LEU A 142 9.65 0.68 6.89
C LEU A 142 9.02 1.27 8.17
N PHE A 143 9.11 0.58 9.29
CA PHE A 143 8.64 1.07 10.60
C PHE A 143 9.72 1.77 11.42
N GLU A 144 10.93 1.88 10.90
CA GLU A 144 12.02 2.51 11.64
C GLU A 144 11.66 3.93 12.09
N GLY A 145 11.80 4.14 13.40
CA GLY A 145 11.45 5.42 14.07
C GLY A 145 9.96 5.77 14.08
N ILE A 146 9.06 4.84 13.76
CA ILE A 146 7.61 5.00 13.92
C ILE A 146 7.21 4.30 15.23
N PRO A 147 6.75 5.03 16.26
CA PRO A 147 6.22 4.41 17.48
C PRO A 147 4.86 3.78 17.18
N ASP A 148 4.63 2.58 17.76
CA ASP A 148 3.38 1.82 17.64
C ASP A 148 2.59 1.75 18.95
N GLY A 149 1.48 1.04 18.92
CA GLY A 149 0.60 0.87 20.07
C GLY A 149 -0.31 2.07 20.33
N PRO A 150 -1.04 2.06 21.46
CA PRO A 150 -2.09 3.05 21.74
C PRO A 150 -1.59 4.49 21.89
N ASP A 151 -0.34 4.69 22.28
CA ASP A 151 0.31 6.00 22.39
C ASP A 151 1.14 6.36 21.16
N GLY A 152 1.07 5.53 20.09
CA GLY A 152 1.81 5.72 18.86
C GLY A 152 1.26 6.83 17.97
N LEU A 153 1.94 7.03 16.82
CA LEU A 153 1.46 7.94 15.81
C LEU A 153 0.21 7.40 15.11
N HIS A 154 -0.63 8.32 14.64
CA HIS A 154 -1.89 7.95 13.99
C HIS A 154 -1.75 7.91 12.46
N ALA A 155 -2.30 6.87 11.86
CA ALA A 155 -2.49 6.71 10.42
C ALA A 155 -3.93 7.06 10.03
N TYR A 156 -4.12 7.58 8.82
CA TYR A 156 -5.45 7.92 8.28
C TYR A 156 -6.00 6.77 7.44
N PHE A 157 -7.11 6.22 7.89
CA PHE A 157 -7.84 5.13 7.25
C PHE A 157 -9.13 5.62 6.60
N VAL A 158 -9.51 5.03 5.47
CA VAL A 158 -10.83 5.15 4.86
C VAL A 158 -11.10 3.93 3.99
N HIS A 159 -11.59 2.86 4.60
CA HIS A 159 -11.81 1.59 3.90
C HIS A 159 -12.91 0.74 4.55
N SER A 160 -13.61 -0.06 3.74
CA SER A 160 -14.63 -1.02 4.18
C SER A 160 -14.15 -2.46 4.13
N TYR A 161 -13.05 -2.71 3.43
CA TYR A 161 -12.45 -4.02 3.19
C TYR A 161 -10.99 -4.00 3.60
N HIS A 162 -10.45 -5.15 3.97
CA HIS A 162 -9.03 -5.32 4.29
C HIS A 162 -8.53 -6.68 3.78
N LEU A 163 -7.23 -6.79 3.58
CA LEU A 163 -6.61 -8.05 3.19
C LEU A 163 -6.50 -8.97 4.42
N VAL A 164 -7.15 -10.13 4.36
CA VAL A 164 -6.98 -11.23 5.31
C VAL A 164 -5.97 -12.20 4.69
N THR A 165 -4.79 -12.28 5.28
CA THR A 165 -3.69 -13.10 4.76
C THR A 165 -3.82 -14.54 5.20
N ASP A 166 -3.53 -15.50 4.30
CA ASP A 166 -3.49 -16.94 4.64
C ASP A 166 -2.26 -17.27 5.48
N ASP A 167 -1.15 -16.56 5.26
CA ASP A 167 0.06 -16.64 6.06
C ASP A 167 0.14 -15.45 7.02
N PRO A 168 -0.06 -15.67 8.33
CA PRO A 168 0.01 -14.60 9.33
C PRO A 168 1.35 -13.84 9.35
N SER A 169 2.44 -14.47 8.90
CA SER A 169 3.77 -13.85 8.87
C SER A 169 3.85 -12.68 7.88
N THR A 170 2.96 -12.62 6.89
CA THR A 170 2.89 -11.53 5.92
C THR A 170 2.12 -10.32 6.43
N CYS A 171 1.30 -10.46 7.47
CA CYS A 171 0.68 -9.32 8.15
C CYS A 171 1.69 -8.72 9.14
N VAL A 172 2.25 -7.56 8.85
CA VAL A 172 3.30 -6.92 9.64
C VAL A 172 2.80 -5.82 10.59
N ALA A 173 1.57 -5.34 10.38
CA ALA A 173 0.90 -4.43 11.31
C ALA A 173 -0.61 -4.60 11.24
N THR A 174 -1.27 -4.38 12.37
CA THR A 174 -2.73 -4.30 12.50
C THR A 174 -3.13 -2.96 13.08
N THR A 175 -4.42 -2.64 12.98
CA THR A 175 -5.09 -1.57 13.73
C THR A 175 -6.33 -2.14 14.40
N ASP A 176 -6.72 -1.62 15.56
CA ASP A 176 -7.94 -2.07 16.23
C ASP A 176 -9.15 -1.28 15.72
N TYR A 177 -10.08 -1.98 15.12
CA TYR A 177 -11.38 -1.42 14.75
C TYR A 177 -12.52 -2.38 15.15
N GLY A 178 -12.66 -2.60 16.45
CA GLY A 178 -13.57 -3.60 17.00
C GLY A 178 -13.08 -5.02 16.69
N GLY A 179 -11.78 -5.20 16.73
CA GLY A 179 -11.01 -6.38 16.36
C GLY A 179 -9.83 -6.00 15.50
N ALA A 180 -8.88 -6.92 15.37
CA ALA A 180 -7.67 -6.68 14.58
C ALA A 180 -8.00 -6.59 13.07
N VAL A 181 -7.64 -5.49 12.45
CA VAL A 181 -7.76 -5.23 11.01
C VAL A 181 -6.36 -5.07 10.44
N THR A 182 -6.05 -5.76 9.35
CA THR A 182 -4.74 -5.66 8.68
C THR A 182 -4.49 -4.22 8.25
N ALA A 183 -3.40 -3.65 8.76
CA ALA A 183 -2.96 -2.30 8.43
C ALA A 183 -1.77 -2.30 7.46
N CYS A 184 -0.85 -3.28 7.60
CA CYS A 184 0.27 -3.45 6.68
C CYS A 184 0.55 -4.91 6.41
N VAL A 185 0.98 -5.19 5.18
CA VAL A 185 1.51 -6.49 4.76
C VAL A 185 2.91 -6.33 4.18
N ALA A 186 3.75 -7.36 4.32
CA ALA A 186 5.07 -7.38 3.70
C ALA A 186 5.50 -8.81 3.36
N ARG A 187 6.23 -8.94 2.24
CA ARG A 187 6.92 -10.15 1.82
C ARG A 187 8.07 -9.76 0.89
N ASP A 188 9.29 -10.16 1.21
CA ASP A 188 10.48 -9.86 0.43
C ASP A 188 10.60 -8.35 0.13
N ASN A 189 10.56 -7.96 -1.15
CA ASN A 189 10.59 -6.58 -1.64
C ASN A 189 9.19 -5.91 -1.72
N LEU A 190 8.16 -6.55 -1.21
CA LEU A 190 6.78 -6.07 -1.24
C LEU A 190 6.39 -5.48 0.11
N PHE A 191 5.81 -4.29 0.09
CA PHE A 191 5.15 -3.69 1.25
C PHE A 191 3.80 -3.11 0.84
N GLY A 192 2.79 -3.27 1.69
CA GLY A 192 1.46 -2.70 1.50
C GLY A 192 0.99 -1.97 2.75
N ALA A 193 0.41 -0.79 2.57
CA ALA A 193 -0.24 -0.01 3.63
C ALA A 193 -1.72 0.18 3.31
N GLN A 194 -2.62 -0.23 4.23
CA GLN A 194 -4.07 -0.02 4.08
C GLN A 194 -4.46 1.45 4.27
N PHE A 195 -3.76 2.15 5.11
CA PHE A 195 -3.94 3.59 5.32
C PHE A 195 -3.29 4.41 4.19
N HIS A 196 -3.55 5.71 4.21
CA HIS A 196 -2.99 6.68 3.26
C HIS A 196 -1.76 7.36 3.87
N PRO A 197 -0.51 6.96 3.53
CA PRO A 197 0.68 7.62 4.06
C PRO A 197 0.71 9.11 3.74
N GLU A 198 0.29 9.51 2.53
CA GLU A 198 0.24 10.89 2.06
C GLU A 198 -0.73 11.77 2.88
N LYS A 199 -1.61 11.16 3.70
CA LYS A 199 -2.54 11.84 4.60
C LYS A 199 -2.22 11.62 6.07
N SER A 200 -1.23 10.80 6.39
CA SER A 200 -0.91 10.35 7.75
C SER A 200 0.17 11.19 8.44
N GLN A 201 0.35 12.44 8.03
CA GLN A 201 1.25 13.41 8.68
C GLN A 201 2.66 12.82 8.95
N THR A 202 3.15 12.92 10.18
CA THR A 202 4.49 12.48 10.57
C THR A 202 4.70 10.98 10.34
N LEU A 203 3.72 10.13 10.69
CA LEU A 203 3.78 8.68 10.45
C LEU A 203 3.97 8.40 8.95
N GLY A 204 3.12 9.00 8.14
CA GLY A 204 3.13 8.75 6.70
C GLY A 204 4.39 9.25 6.02
N LEU A 205 4.86 10.45 6.36
CA LEU A 205 6.12 10.98 5.81
C LEU A 205 7.31 10.10 6.21
N ARG A 206 7.36 9.61 7.46
CA ARG A 206 8.41 8.71 7.90
C ARG A 206 8.39 7.39 7.13
N LEU A 207 7.21 6.78 6.97
CA LEU A 207 7.07 5.55 6.19
C LEU A 207 7.50 5.75 4.74
N ILE A 208 7.10 6.86 4.09
CA ILE A 208 7.56 7.19 2.74
C ILE A 208 9.08 7.37 2.72
N GLY A 209 9.66 8.11 3.68
CA GLY A 209 11.11 8.30 3.76
C GLY A 209 11.88 6.98 3.95
N ASN A 210 11.35 6.06 4.76
CA ASN A 210 11.91 4.73 4.94
C ASN A 210 11.81 3.91 3.64
N PHE A 211 10.66 3.93 2.95
CA PHE A 211 10.50 3.28 1.65
C PHE A 211 11.49 3.80 0.61
N LEU A 212 11.73 5.10 0.56
CA LEU A 212 12.67 5.70 -0.38
C LEU A 212 14.13 5.28 -0.14
N ARG A 213 14.47 4.81 1.07
CA ARG A 213 15.81 4.29 1.43
C ARG A 213 15.87 2.77 1.44
N TRP A 214 14.72 2.09 1.46
CA TRP A 214 14.64 0.65 1.61
C TRP A 214 15.34 -0.11 0.49
N THR A 215 16.15 -1.09 0.90
CA THR A 215 16.88 -2.03 0.02
C THR A 215 16.66 -3.44 0.57
N PRO A 216 15.55 -4.11 0.20
CA PRO A 216 15.16 -5.45 0.69
C PRO A 216 16.13 -6.54 0.26
#